data_1d0470ced872d195861ee51eb0a85d81
#
_entry.id   1d0470ced872d195861ee51eb0a85d81
#
_cell.length_a   1.000
_cell.length_b   1.000
_cell.length_c   1.000
_cell.angle_alpha   90.00
_cell.angle_beta   90.00
_cell.angle_gamma   90.00
#
_symmetry.space_group_name_H-M   'P 1'
#
loop_
_entity.id
_entity.type
_entity.pdbx_description
1 polymer ?
#
loop_
_entity_poly.entity_id
_entity_poly.type
_entity_poly.pdbx_seq_one_letter_code
_entity_poly.pdbx_strand_id
1 'polypeptide(L)'
;SQNDIYWCTADIGWVTGHSYIIYGPFSNGATTLLFEGVPDYPDFSRFWQIIDKHEVNIFYTAPTAIRALMREGDDYVNKTKRSSLKLLGTVGEPINPEAWKWYYEVVGNSQSPIVDTWWQTETGGILISPQTGAIKLKPGSASKPFYGIQPVIVNKEGKALDGECEGMLC
;
A
#
# COMPACT_ATOMS: atom_id res chain seq x y z
N SER A 1 -2.11 -15.37 -0.11
CA SER A 1 -2.08 -16.83 -0.01
C SER A 1 -0.64 -17.34 0.03
N GLN A 2 -0.45 -18.60 0.36
CA GLN A 2 0.88 -19.26 0.39
C GLN A 2 1.58 -19.27 -0.98
N ASN A 3 0.82 -19.13 -2.05
CA ASN A 3 1.35 -19.10 -3.42
C ASN A 3 1.62 -17.69 -3.93
N ASP A 4 1.35 -16.65 -3.13
CA ASP A 4 1.60 -15.29 -3.55
C ASP A 4 3.02 -14.85 -3.24
N ILE A 5 3.62 -14.15 -4.18
CA ILE A 5 4.88 -13.44 -4.00
C ILE A 5 4.55 -12.02 -3.60
N TYR A 6 4.95 -11.67 -2.40
CA TYR A 6 4.72 -10.37 -1.79
C TYR A 6 5.98 -9.52 -1.80
N TRP A 7 5.87 -8.28 -2.16
CA TRP A 7 6.96 -7.32 -2.12
C TRP A 7 6.55 -6.01 -1.45
N CYS A 8 7.20 -5.71 -0.33
CA CYS A 8 7.12 -4.42 0.34
C CYS A 8 8.44 -3.69 0.16
N THR A 9 8.39 -2.42 -0.25
CA THR A 9 9.58 -1.59 -0.48
C THR A 9 9.99 -0.76 0.73
N ALA A 10 9.38 -0.97 1.89
CA ALA A 10 9.76 -0.30 3.12
C ALA A 10 11.18 -0.70 3.55
N ASP A 11 11.86 0.22 4.22
CA ASP A 11 13.13 -0.07 4.85
C ASP A 11 12.93 -1.04 6.02
N ILE A 12 13.78 -2.07 6.11
CA ILE A 12 13.71 -3.09 7.15
C ILE A 12 14.04 -2.55 8.54
N GLY A 13 14.67 -1.40 8.63
CA GLY A 13 14.93 -0.68 9.89
C GLY A 13 13.69 -0.03 10.51
N TRP A 14 12.59 0.07 9.76
CA TRP A 14 11.32 0.59 10.24
C TRP A 14 10.34 -0.52 10.61
N VAL A 15 9.37 -0.19 11.49
CA VAL A 15 8.34 -1.15 11.91
C VAL A 15 7.56 -1.73 10.74
N THR A 16 7.36 -0.98 9.66
CA THR A 16 6.73 -1.49 8.43
C THR A 16 7.53 -2.66 7.85
N GLY A 17 8.85 -2.56 7.84
CA GLY A 17 9.71 -3.67 7.43
C GLY A 17 9.55 -4.88 8.35
N HIS A 18 9.51 -4.68 9.66
CA HIS A 18 9.32 -5.76 10.62
C HIS A 18 7.95 -6.45 10.44
N SER A 19 6.86 -5.67 10.47
CA SER A 19 5.51 -6.24 10.41
C SER A 19 5.14 -6.75 9.03
N TYR A 20 5.53 -6.04 7.95
CA TYR A 20 5.03 -6.27 6.59
C TYR A 20 6.09 -6.72 5.58
N ILE A 21 7.32 -6.96 5.98
CA ILE A 21 8.30 -7.73 5.18
C ILE A 21 8.56 -9.08 5.82
N ILE A 22 8.72 -9.12 7.14
CA ILE A 22 9.15 -10.34 7.85
C ILE A 22 7.96 -11.04 8.49
N TYR A 23 7.38 -10.47 9.56
CA TYR A 23 6.46 -11.23 10.41
C TYR A 23 5.14 -11.56 9.71
N GLY A 24 4.48 -10.57 9.12
CA GLY A 24 3.18 -10.77 8.48
C GLY A 24 3.21 -11.75 7.31
N PRO A 25 4.05 -11.55 6.30
CA PRO A 25 4.15 -12.48 5.17
C PRO A 25 4.55 -13.90 5.59
N PHE A 26 5.58 -14.06 6.43
CA PHE A 26 6.05 -15.39 6.84
C PHE A 26 5.07 -16.13 7.73
N SER A 27 4.36 -15.45 8.63
CA SER A 27 3.31 -16.10 9.43
C SER A 27 2.14 -16.61 8.58
N ASN A 28 1.96 -16.05 7.39
CA ASN A 28 0.97 -16.50 6.41
C ASN A 28 1.53 -17.48 5.36
N GLY A 29 2.81 -17.90 5.49
CA GLY A 29 3.46 -18.79 4.56
C GLY A 29 3.69 -18.20 3.16
N ALA A 30 3.63 -16.86 3.03
CA ALA A 30 3.86 -16.20 1.75
C ALA A 30 5.36 -16.06 1.46
N THR A 31 5.70 -16.06 0.18
CA THR A 31 7.06 -15.71 -0.27
C THR A 31 7.21 -14.19 -0.21
N THR A 32 8.22 -13.69 0.51
CA THR A 32 8.56 -12.26 0.51
C THR A 32 9.79 -11.99 -0.34
N LEU A 33 9.70 -10.94 -1.16
CA LEU A 33 10.81 -10.46 -1.98
C LEU A 33 11.54 -9.35 -1.23
N LEU A 34 12.85 -9.48 -1.10
CA LEU A 34 13.74 -8.45 -0.57
C LEU A 34 14.57 -7.90 -1.72
N PHE A 35 14.58 -6.59 -1.87
CA PHE A 35 15.32 -5.90 -2.91
C PHE A 35 16.30 -4.90 -2.31
N GLU A 36 17.59 -5.13 -2.58
CA GLU A 36 18.66 -4.21 -2.24
C GLU A 36 18.93 -3.30 -3.44
N GLY A 37 18.41 -2.07 -3.39
CA GLY A 37 18.56 -1.10 -4.47
C GLY A 37 17.57 0.06 -4.37
N VAL A 38 17.61 0.91 -5.39
CA VAL A 38 16.79 2.11 -5.50
C VAL A 38 15.82 2.02 -6.69
N PRO A 39 14.70 2.76 -6.68
CA PRO A 39 13.66 2.64 -7.71
C PRO A 39 14.07 3.19 -9.09
N ASP A 40 15.12 4.00 -9.15
CA ASP A 40 15.55 4.79 -10.31
C ASP A 40 16.84 4.29 -10.97
N TYR A 41 17.41 3.17 -10.53
CA TYR A 41 18.61 2.60 -11.13
C TYR A 41 18.36 1.22 -11.75
N PRO A 42 18.75 0.98 -13.01
CA PRO A 42 19.43 1.88 -13.98
C PRO A 42 18.51 2.94 -14.60
N ASP A 43 17.20 2.78 -14.49
CA ASP A 43 16.17 3.74 -14.86
C ASP A 43 14.89 3.55 -14.04
N PHE A 44 13.90 4.44 -14.19
CA PHE A 44 12.65 4.44 -13.44
C PHE A 44 11.69 3.27 -13.75
N SER A 45 12.07 2.36 -14.64
CA SER A 45 11.33 1.10 -14.85
C SER A 45 11.73 0.00 -13.86
N ARG A 46 12.70 0.25 -12.98
CA ARG A 46 13.31 -0.77 -12.10
C ARG A 46 12.29 -1.56 -11.29
N PHE A 47 11.36 -0.90 -10.61
CA PHE A 47 10.35 -1.59 -9.81
C PHE A 47 9.46 -2.48 -10.67
N TRP A 48 9.07 -1.99 -11.82
CA TRP A 48 8.20 -2.70 -12.75
C TRP A 48 8.87 -3.91 -13.35
N GLN A 49 10.17 -3.81 -13.66
CA GLN A 49 10.98 -4.95 -14.11
C GLN A 49 11.12 -6.03 -13.03
N ILE A 50 11.26 -5.63 -11.77
CA ILE A 50 11.32 -6.58 -10.63
C ILE A 50 9.98 -7.30 -10.49
N ILE A 51 8.87 -6.60 -10.59
CA ILE A 51 7.53 -7.18 -10.54
C ILE A 51 7.36 -8.24 -11.64
N ASP A 52 7.71 -7.91 -12.89
CA ASP A 52 7.61 -8.87 -13.99
C ASP A 52 8.57 -10.06 -13.83
N LYS A 53 9.84 -9.78 -13.53
CA LYS A 53 10.87 -10.81 -13.42
C LYS A 53 10.56 -11.85 -12.34
N HIS A 54 10.02 -11.41 -11.22
CA HIS A 54 9.77 -12.27 -10.05
C HIS A 54 8.28 -12.61 -9.88
N GLU A 55 7.44 -12.25 -10.84
CA GLU A 55 5.99 -12.52 -10.84
C GLU A 55 5.30 -12.08 -9.54
N VAL A 56 5.65 -10.88 -9.06
CA VAL A 56 5.09 -10.31 -7.83
C VAL A 56 3.58 -10.20 -7.92
N ASN A 57 2.88 -10.74 -6.93
CA ASN A 57 1.42 -10.72 -6.86
C ASN A 57 0.88 -9.57 -6.02
N ILE A 58 1.59 -9.21 -4.97
CA ILE A 58 1.20 -8.14 -4.03
C ILE A 58 2.35 -7.16 -3.91
N PHE A 59 2.09 -5.91 -4.28
CA PHE A 59 3.07 -4.83 -4.23
C PHE A 59 2.63 -3.75 -3.23
N TYR A 60 3.46 -3.51 -2.21
CA TYR A 60 3.17 -2.62 -1.09
C TYR A 60 4.27 -1.57 -0.94
N THR A 61 3.93 -0.29 -1.09
CA THR A 61 4.93 0.79 -1.16
C THR A 61 4.39 2.10 -0.58
N ALA A 62 5.28 3.08 -0.41
CA ALA A 62 4.90 4.40 0.10
C ALA A 62 4.36 5.31 -1.00
N PRO A 63 3.34 6.14 -0.72
CA PRO A 63 2.85 7.16 -1.65
C PRO A 63 3.91 8.12 -2.19
N THR A 64 4.94 8.41 -1.41
CA THR A 64 6.09 9.21 -1.86
C THR A 64 6.82 8.55 -3.03
N ALA A 65 7.05 7.24 -2.98
CA ALA A 65 7.65 6.49 -4.08
C ALA A 65 6.74 6.49 -5.31
N ILE A 66 5.42 6.31 -5.12
CA ILE A 66 4.43 6.34 -6.20
C ILE A 66 4.45 7.71 -6.89
N ARG A 67 4.40 8.81 -6.12
CA ARG A 67 4.45 10.17 -6.68
C ARG A 67 5.75 10.47 -7.42
N ALA A 68 6.87 9.99 -6.91
CA ALA A 68 8.16 10.15 -7.58
C ALA A 68 8.17 9.45 -8.95
N LEU A 69 7.73 8.18 -8.99
CA LEU A 69 7.68 7.41 -10.23
C LEU A 69 6.63 7.95 -11.22
N MET A 70 5.49 8.44 -10.73
CA MET A 70 4.45 9.06 -11.57
C MET A 70 4.97 10.31 -12.31
N ARG A 71 5.82 11.11 -11.69
CA ARG A 71 6.41 12.32 -12.32
C ARG A 71 7.30 12.01 -13.51
N GLU A 72 7.88 10.84 -13.55
CA GLU A 72 8.77 10.40 -14.64
C GLU A 72 8.00 9.90 -15.86
N GLY A 73 6.66 9.78 -15.75
CA GLY A 73 5.79 9.42 -16.85
C GLY A 73 5.53 7.92 -16.99
N ASP A 74 4.53 7.62 -17.81
CA ASP A 74 3.98 6.26 -17.95
C ASP A 74 4.88 5.34 -18.79
N ASP A 75 5.77 5.89 -19.61
CA ASP A 75 6.62 5.13 -20.51
C ASP A 75 7.49 4.10 -19.78
N TYR A 76 7.99 4.45 -18.58
CA TYR A 76 8.78 3.53 -17.76
C TYR A 76 7.95 2.36 -17.24
N VAL A 77 6.70 2.61 -16.88
CA VAL A 77 5.75 1.58 -16.43
C VAL A 77 5.37 0.67 -17.59
N ASN A 78 5.11 1.26 -18.76
CA ASN A 78 4.63 0.56 -19.95
C ASN A 78 5.69 -0.32 -20.62
N LYS A 79 6.96 -0.25 -20.20
CA LYS A 79 8.01 -1.21 -20.61
C LYS A 79 7.75 -2.64 -20.10
N THR A 80 6.82 -2.82 -19.16
CA THR A 80 6.54 -4.09 -18.49
C THR A 80 5.04 -4.40 -18.51
N LYS A 81 4.67 -5.66 -18.31
CA LYS A 81 3.26 -6.11 -18.35
C LYS A 81 2.61 -6.13 -16.96
N ARG A 82 3.38 -6.47 -15.94
CA ARG A 82 2.94 -6.61 -14.54
C ARG A 82 1.70 -7.48 -14.38
N SER A 83 1.54 -8.46 -15.27
CA SER A 83 0.34 -9.33 -15.34
C SER A 83 0.16 -10.25 -14.13
N SER A 84 1.20 -10.39 -13.32
CA SER A 84 1.17 -11.16 -12.07
C SER A 84 0.51 -10.39 -10.91
N LEU A 85 0.41 -9.06 -11.00
CA LEU A 85 -0.17 -8.25 -9.93
C LEU A 85 -1.65 -8.57 -9.69
N LYS A 86 -1.99 -8.80 -8.43
CA LYS A 86 -3.35 -9.05 -7.94
C LYS A 86 -3.81 -7.98 -6.97
N LEU A 87 -2.86 -7.35 -6.27
CA LEU A 87 -3.14 -6.38 -5.24
C LEU A 87 -2.02 -5.34 -5.18
N LEU A 88 -2.41 -4.08 -5.05
CA LEU A 88 -1.55 -2.96 -4.75
C LEU A 88 -1.84 -2.44 -3.35
N GLY A 89 -0.83 -1.93 -2.67
CA GLY A 89 -1.04 -1.36 -1.34
C GLY A 89 -0.20 -0.11 -1.10
N THR A 90 -0.67 0.73 -0.19
CA THR A 90 0.00 1.96 0.22
C THR A 90 0.13 2.05 1.73
N VAL A 91 1.24 2.62 2.19
CA VAL A 91 1.60 2.69 3.61
C VAL A 91 2.46 3.90 3.94
N GLY A 92 2.32 4.37 5.17
CA GLY A 92 3.23 5.32 5.80
C GLY A 92 2.80 6.77 5.72
N GLU A 93 1.94 7.13 4.77
CA GLU A 93 1.37 8.48 4.62
C GLU A 93 0.08 8.42 3.78
N PRO A 94 -0.78 9.45 3.85
CA PRO A 94 -1.95 9.52 2.97
C PRO A 94 -1.54 9.61 1.50
N ILE A 95 -2.24 8.85 0.65
CA ILE A 95 -2.11 8.96 -0.80
C ILE A 95 -3.16 9.94 -1.34
N ASN A 96 -2.73 10.93 -2.12
CA ASN A 96 -3.68 11.83 -2.77
C ASN A 96 -4.45 11.12 -3.90
N PRO A 97 -5.69 11.55 -4.20
CA PRO A 97 -6.54 10.88 -5.19
C PRO A 97 -5.94 10.76 -6.60
N GLU A 98 -5.10 11.72 -7.01
CA GLU A 98 -4.42 11.68 -8.32
C GLU A 98 -3.40 10.54 -8.39
N ALA A 99 -2.50 10.44 -7.42
CA ALA A 99 -1.52 9.37 -7.34
C ALA A 99 -2.20 8.00 -7.14
N TRP A 100 -3.29 7.95 -6.38
CA TRP A 100 -4.09 6.73 -6.23
C TRP A 100 -4.65 6.25 -7.57
N LYS A 101 -5.25 7.16 -8.37
CA LYS A 101 -5.79 6.84 -9.70
C LYS A 101 -4.70 6.37 -10.64
N TRP A 102 -3.59 7.09 -10.71
CA TRP A 102 -2.44 6.68 -11.52
C TRP A 102 -1.93 5.28 -11.12
N TYR A 103 -1.81 5.04 -9.83
CA TYR A 103 -1.38 3.74 -9.31
C TYR A 103 -2.34 2.61 -9.70
N TYR A 104 -3.65 2.87 -9.66
CA TYR A 104 -4.67 1.92 -10.09
C TYR A 104 -4.68 1.72 -11.60
N GLU A 105 -4.74 2.81 -12.37
CA GLU A 105 -4.96 2.78 -13.81
C GLU A 105 -3.72 2.34 -14.58
N VAL A 106 -2.56 2.92 -14.24
CA VAL A 106 -1.30 2.71 -14.97
C VAL A 106 -0.54 1.50 -14.42
N VAL A 107 -0.26 1.49 -13.12
CA VAL A 107 0.52 0.39 -12.53
C VAL A 107 -0.30 -0.89 -12.42
N GLY A 108 -1.53 -0.78 -11.95
CA GLY A 108 -2.45 -1.89 -11.74
C GLY A 108 -3.25 -2.31 -12.98
N ASN A 109 -3.05 -1.66 -14.13
CA ASN A 109 -3.80 -1.89 -15.37
C ASN A 109 -5.33 -1.87 -15.17
N SER A 110 -5.83 -1.06 -14.24
CA SER A 110 -7.25 -1.00 -13.82
C SER A 110 -7.83 -2.34 -13.34
N GLN A 111 -7.00 -3.29 -12.97
CA GLN A 111 -7.40 -4.64 -12.55
C GLN A 111 -7.02 -4.94 -11.10
N SER A 112 -5.87 -4.42 -10.65
CA SER A 112 -5.38 -4.67 -9.29
C SER A 112 -5.95 -3.64 -8.33
N PRO A 113 -6.81 -4.05 -7.36
CA PRO A 113 -7.35 -3.13 -6.38
C PRO A 113 -6.26 -2.56 -5.47
N ILE A 114 -6.49 -1.35 -4.95
CA ILE A 114 -5.57 -0.71 -4.01
C ILE A 114 -6.08 -0.85 -2.59
N VAL A 115 -5.22 -1.33 -1.71
CA VAL A 115 -5.41 -1.33 -0.26
C VAL A 115 -4.59 -0.19 0.33
N ASP A 116 -5.26 0.93 0.57
CA ASP A 116 -4.68 2.08 1.27
C ASP A 116 -4.79 1.83 2.78
N THR A 117 -3.67 1.80 3.49
CA THR A 117 -3.63 1.35 4.88
C THR A 117 -3.27 2.48 5.84
N TRP A 118 -4.01 2.58 6.93
CA TRP A 118 -3.67 3.46 8.04
C TRP A 118 -3.35 2.67 9.30
N TRP A 119 -2.22 3.01 9.91
CA TRP A 119 -1.73 2.46 11.17
C TRP A 119 -0.54 3.27 11.68
N GLN A 120 -0.06 2.97 12.85
CA GLN A 120 1.06 3.66 13.50
C GLN A 120 2.08 2.63 14.00
N THR A 121 3.31 3.09 14.26
CA THR A 121 4.36 2.29 14.90
C THR A 121 3.86 1.69 16.21
N GLU A 122 3.15 2.49 17.00
CA GLU A 122 2.61 2.13 18.30
C GLU A 122 1.53 1.04 18.24
N THR A 123 0.85 0.92 17.13
CA THR A 123 -0.19 -0.11 16.94
C THR A 123 0.36 -1.42 16.36
N GLY A 124 1.57 -1.40 15.81
CA GLY A 124 2.25 -2.58 15.26
C GLY A 124 1.64 -3.18 14.01
N GLY A 125 0.46 -2.75 13.60
CA GLY A 125 -0.25 -3.27 12.46
C GLY A 125 -1.43 -2.40 12.02
N ILE A 126 -2.05 -2.77 10.89
CA ILE A 126 -3.12 -2.02 10.23
C ILE A 126 -4.36 -1.94 11.10
N LEU A 127 -4.89 -0.72 11.28
CA LEU A 127 -6.12 -0.43 12.00
C LEU A 127 -7.28 -0.04 11.06
N ILE A 128 -6.97 0.64 9.95
CA ILE A 128 -7.97 1.06 8.97
C ILE A 128 -7.48 0.65 7.58
N SER A 129 -8.32 -0.05 6.84
CA SER A 129 -7.97 -0.57 5.52
C SER A 129 -9.22 -0.95 4.73
N PRO A 130 -9.28 -0.65 3.43
CA PRO A 130 -10.36 -1.14 2.60
C PRO A 130 -10.27 -2.66 2.46
N GLN A 131 -11.44 -3.31 2.48
CA GLN A 131 -11.54 -4.74 2.26
C GLN A 131 -11.95 -4.96 0.81
N THR A 132 -10.95 -5.33 -0.01
CA THR A 132 -11.15 -5.54 -1.44
C THR A 132 -12.20 -6.62 -1.71
N GLY A 133 -13.11 -6.34 -2.65
CA GLY A 133 -14.22 -7.22 -2.97
C GLY A 133 -15.43 -7.08 -2.05
N ALA A 134 -15.29 -6.53 -0.85
CA ALA A 134 -16.39 -6.34 0.10
C ALA A 134 -16.93 -4.89 0.12
N ILE A 135 -16.08 -3.91 -0.14
CA ILE A 135 -16.45 -2.49 -0.15
C ILE A 135 -15.95 -1.80 -1.41
N LYS A 136 -16.65 -0.73 -1.80
CA LYS A 136 -16.19 0.15 -2.87
C LYS A 136 -14.95 0.92 -2.40
N LEU A 137 -13.87 0.85 -3.18
CA LEU A 137 -12.65 1.59 -2.91
C LEU A 137 -12.86 3.10 -3.17
N LYS A 138 -12.21 3.92 -2.35
CA LYS A 138 -12.28 5.38 -2.46
C LYS A 138 -10.86 5.95 -2.55
N PRO A 139 -10.51 6.65 -3.64
CA PRO A 139 -9.21 7.28 -3.78
C PRO A 139 -8.90 8.21 -2.60
N GLY A 140 -7.72 8.04 -1.99
CA GLY A 140 -7.27 8.84 -0.86
C GLY A 140 -7.92 8.51 0.48
N SER A 141 -8.47 7.31 0.64
CA SER A 141 -9.13 6.91 1.89
C SER A 141 -8.79 5.46 2.26
N ALA A 142 -8.34 5.25 3.49
CA ALA A 142 -8.19 3.92 4.08
C ALA A 142 -9.54 3.25 4.43
N SER A 143 -10.62 3.99 4.30
CA SER A 143 -12.04 3.59 4.24
C SER A 143 -12.65 3.10 5.55
N LYS A 144 -12.38 1.89 5.99
CA LYS A 144 -13.11 1.23 7.08
C LYS A 144 -12.16 0.68 8.15
N PRO A 145 -12.59 0.68 9.41
CA PRO A 145 -11.86 -0.01 10.47
C PRO A 145 -11.64 -1.48 10.13
N PHE A 146 -10.46 -1.98 10.49
CA PHE A 146 -10.18 -3.40 10.40
C PHE A 146 -10.98 -4.17 11.47
N TYR A 147 -11.08 -5.48 11.31
CA TYR A 147 -11.87 -6.31 12.22
C TYR A 147 -11.42 -6.18 13.67
N GLY A 148 -12.37 -5.92 14.57
CA GLY A 148 -12.12 -5.73 16.00
C GLY A 148 -11.63 -4.33 16.39
N ILE A 149 -11.43 -3.41 15.43
CA ILE A 149 -11.03 -2.03 15.68
C ILE A 149 -12.28 -1.13 15.77
N GLN A 150 -12.35 -0.31 16.80
CA GLN A 150 -13.43 0.65 17.03
C GLN A 150 -12.85 2.06 17.15
N PRO A 151 -12.55 2.72 16.02
CA PRO A 151 -12.00 4.07 16.04
C PRO A 151 -13.08 5.07 16.48
N VAL A 152 -12.66 6.09 17.18
CA VAL A 152 -13.52 7.22 17.54
C VAL A 152 -12.83 8.53 17.18
N ILE A 153 -13.58 9.50 16.66
CA ILE A 153 -13.08 10.86 16.44
C ILE A 153 -13.50 11.70 17.64
N VAL A 154 -12.54 12.39 18.25
CA VAL A 154 -12.78 13.23 19.39
C VAL A 154 -12.37 14.69 19.13
N ASN A 155 -13.05 15.63 19.80
CA ASN A 155 -12.65 17.03 19.81
C ASN A 155 -11.44 17.27 20.74
N LYS A 156 -11.01 18.52 20.86
CA LYS A 156 -9.86 18.92 21.71
C LYS A 156 -10.05 18.62 23.21
N GLU A 157 -11.30 18.54 23.64
CA GLU A 157 -11.70 18.22 25.03
C GLU A 157 -11.86 16.71 25.26
N GLY A 158 -11.57 15.88 24.24
CA GLY A 158 -11.69 14.42 24.32
C GLY A 158 -13.11 13.88 24.21
N LYS A 159 -14.08 14.71 23.79
CA LYS A 159 -15.47 14.29 23.62
C LYS A 159 -15.65 13.66 22.23
N ALA A 160 -16.27 12.49 22.17
CA ALA A 160 -16.59 11.81 20.90
C ALA A 160 -17.50 12.67 20.02
N LEU A 161 -17.18 12.66 18.72
CA LEU A 161 -17.94 13.32 17.65
C LEU A 161 -18.63 12.27 16.80
N ASP A 162 -19.84 12.57 16.35
CA ASP A 162 -20.64 11.72 15.49
C ASP A 162 -20.90 12.38 14.13
N GLY A 163 -21.16 11.54 13.11
CA GLY A 163 -21.48 11.99 11.76
C GLY A 163 -20.24 12.46 10.97
N GLU A 164 -20.46 13.34 10.01
CA GLU A 164 -19.38 13.95 9.23
C GLU A 164 -18.68 15.02 10.08
N CYS A 165 -17.47 14.70 10.53
CA CYS A 165 -16.73 15.53 11.46
C CYS A 165 -15.22 15.45 11.23
N GLU A 166 -14.49 16.40 11.83
CA GLU A 166 -13.04 16.46 11.85
C GLU A 166 -12.55 16.55 13.30
N GLY A 167 -11.52 15.75 13.64
CA GLY A 167 -11.00 15.72 15.00
C GLY A 167 -9.80 14.78 15.13
N MET A 168 -9.42 14.49 16.38
CA MET A 168 -8.37 13.52 16.66
C MET A 168 -8.94 12.11 16.58
N LEU A 169 -8.24 11.25 15.84
CA LEU A 169 -8.56 9.83 15.75
C LEU A 169 -7.98 9.07 16.95
N CYS A 170 -8.83 8.36 17.68
CA CYS A 170 -8.50 7.55 18.85
C CYS A 170 -8.97 6.10 18.68
#